data_84113330c3ebf59adec920b41a753e9e
#
_entry.id   84113330c3ebf59adec920b41a753e9e
#
_cell.length_a   1.000
_cell.length_b   1.000
_cell.length_c   1.000
_cell.angle_alpha   90.00
_cell.angle_beta   90.00
_cell.angle_gamma   90.00
#
_symmetry.space_group_name_H-M   'P 1'
#
loop_
_entity.id
_entity.type
_entity.pdbx_description
1 polymer ?
#
loop_
_entity_poly.entity_id
_entity_poly.type
_entity_poly.pdbx_seq_one_letter_code
_entity_poly.pdbx_strand_id
1 'polypeptide(L)'
;MVDPSKPPTKKEIDRINRIQRDHFNRLYHLFDPPLPAGVPGRLEKIVAAAAIETGDTVLDVGTGTGILIPIIRHYEPGCIYACDLSEEMLRRLKENYSGVKTIQKDVRELALPDESIDVVFINACYPNIADKAGALKNISRMLKPDGRMIISHPLGKAFIESLRQGAPYPLDDFPLKSETKKLLGPYGFAVKKFVDQPELYILAAVKRR
;
A
#
# COMPACT_ATOMS: atom_id res chain seq x y z
N MET A 1 -1.39 -24.59 -13.96
CA MET A 1 -2.37 -23.84 -13.13
C MET A 1 -1.82 -23.83 -11.71
N VAL A 2 -1.72 -22.65 -11.09
CA VAL A 2 -1.27 -22.52 -9.69
C VAL A 2 -2.44 -22.97 -8.80
N ASP A 3 -2.18 -23.83 -7.84
CA ASP A 3 -3.18 -24.27 -6.86
C ASP A 3 -3.46 -23.09 -5.91
N PRO A 4 -4.67 -22.49 -5.93
CA PRO A 4 -4.97 -21.30 -5.13
C PRO A 4 -5.02 -21.58 -3.61
N SER A 5 -4.92 -22.85 -3.20
CA SER A 5 -4.91 -23.25 -1.78
C SER A 5 -3.51 -23.22 -1.14
N LYS A 6 -2.44 -23.06 -1.94
CA LYS A 6 -1.06 -23.03 -1.46
C LYS A 6 -0.46 -21.63 -1.54
N PRO A 7 0.36 -21.24 -0.55
CA PRO A 7 1.09 -19.98 -0.65
C PRO A 7 2.02 -20.02 -1.88
N PRO A 8 2.17 -18.88 -2.58
CA PRO A 8 3.02 -18.82 -3.76
C PRO A 8 4.48 -19.12 -3.40
N THR A 9 5.17 -19.85 -4.26
CA THR A 9 6.60 -20.11 -4.12
C THR A 9 7.41 -18.83 -4.39
N LYS A 10 8.64 -18.76 -3.87
CA LYS A 10 9.55 -17.63 -4.16
C LYS A 10 9.68 -17.35 -5.66
N LYS A 11 9.82 -18.41 -6.48
CA LYS A 11 9.93 -18.29 -7.94
C LYS A 11 8.69 -17.67 -8.60
N GLU A 12 7.51 -18.02 -8.12
CA GLU A 12 6.24 -17.44 -8.59
C GLU A 12 6.14 -15.98 -8.20
N ILE A 13 6.46 -15.64 -6.95
CA ILE A 13 6.47 -14.26 -6.48
C ILE A 13 7.44 -13.40 -7.31
N ASP A 14 8.68 -13.86 -7.49
CA ASP A 14 9.69 -13.14 -8.26
C ASP A 14 9.26 -12.94 -9.73
N ARG A 15 8.54 -13.92 -10.31
CA ARG A 15 7.95 -13.80 -11.65
C ARG A 15 6.85 -12.74 -11.67
N ILE A 16 5.90 -12.78 -10.73
CA ILE A 16 4.79 -11.82 -10.66
C ILE A 16 5.34 -10.40 -10.46
N ASN A 17 6.24 -10.22 -9.51
CA ASN A 17 6.86 -8.93 -9.23
C ASN A 17 7.59 -8.34 -10.44
N ARG A 18 8.28 -9.16 -11.21
CA ARG A 18 8.94 -8.72 -12.46
C ARG A 18 7.91 -8.23 -13.48
N ILE A 19 6.82 -8.99 -13.70
CA ILE A 19 5.77 -8.58 -14.65
C ILE A 19 5.13 -7.26 -14.19
N GLN A 20 4.84 -7.11 -12.90
CA GLN A 20 4.29 -5.89 -12.33
C GLN A 20 5.25 -4.70 -12.50
N ARG A 21 6.52 -4.87 -12.13
CA ARG A 21 7.53 -3.84 -12.31
C ARG A 21 7.59 -3.36 -13.75
N ASP A 22 7.72 -4.29 -14.71
CA ASP A 22 7.82 -3.97 -16.13
C ASP A 22 6.54 -3.32 -16.67
N HIS A 23 5.37 -3.69 -16.13
CA HIS A 23 4.09 -3.07 -16.44
C HIS A 23 4.02 -1.62 -15.94
N PHE A 24 4.30 -1.40 -14.66
CA PHE A 24 4.26 -0.07 -14.04
C PHE A 24 5.36 0.86 -14.54
N ASN A 25 6.53 0.34 -14.91
CA ASN A 25 7.58 1.11 -15.59
C ASN A 25 7.11 1.69 -16.93
N ARG A 26 6.22 1.02 -17.65
CA ARG A 26 5.67 1.55 -18.92
C ARG A 26 4.52 2.54 -18.71
N LEU A 27 3.78 2.41 -17.62
CA LEU A 27 2.54 3.13 -17.37
C LEU A 27 2.66 4.27 -16.36
N TYR A 28 3.85 4.56 -15.82
CA TYR A 28 4.02 5.55 -14.76
C TYR A 28 3.37 6.92 -15.07
N HIS A 29 3.40 7.34 -16.33
CA HIS A 29 2.83 8.62 -16.78
C HIS A 29 1.31 8.70 -16.66
N LEU A 30 0.59 7.58 -16.53
CA LEU A 30 -0.86 7.54 -16.33
C LEU A 30 -1.25 7.82 -14.87
N PHE A 31 -0.29 7.83 -13.96
CA PHE A 31 -0.52 8.07 -12.53
C PHE A 31 -0.20 9.50 -12.10
N ASP A 32 0.24 10.33 -13.02
CA ASP A 32 0.47 11.77 -12.77
C ASP A 32 -0.85 12.55 -12.76
N PRO A 33 -0.94 13.67 -12.02
CA PRO A 33 -2.06 14.59 -12.10
C PRO A 33 -2.28 15.14 -13.53
N PRO A 34 -3.54 15.50 -13.91
CA PRO A 34 -4.70 15.65 -13.01
C PRO A 34 -5.38 14.33 -12.67
N LEU A 35 -5.72 14.15 -11.40
CA LEU A 35 -6.46 12.98 -10.93
C LEU A 35 -7.96 13.10 -11.31
N PRO A 36 -8.68 11.96 -11.49
CA PRO A 36 -10.11 11.98 -11.74
C PRO A 36 -10.89 12.75 -10.68
N ALA A 37 -12.01 13.34 -11.07
CA ALA A 37 -12.88 14.11 -10.17
C ALA A 37 -13.26 13.30 -8.92
N GLY A 38 -13.23 13.94 -7.74
CA GLY A 38 -13.52 13.34 -6.45
C GLY A 38 -12.38 12.49 -5.86
N VAL A 39 -11.39 12.05 -6.64
CA VAL A 39 -10.23 11.29 -6.12
C VAL A 39 -9.43 12.11 -5.09
N PRO A 40 -9.09 13.39 -5.29
CA PRO A 40 -8.36 14.16 -4.30
C PRO A 40 -9.02 14.15 -2.91
N GLY A 41 -10.31 14.45 -2.82
CA GLY A 41 -11.04 14.42 -1.53
C GLY A 41 -11.15 13.02 -0.90
N ARG A 42 -11.09 11.95 -1.71
CA ARG A 42 -11.02 10.57 -1.19
C ARG A 42 -9.65 10.23 -0.66
N LEU A 43 -8.57 10.70 -1.30
CA LEU A 43 -7.20 10.56 -0.78
C LEU A 43 -7.02 11.30 0.55
N GLU A 44 -7.61 12.49 0.72
CA GLU A 44 -7.63 13.19 2.01
C GLU A 44 -8.31 12.35 3.12
N LYS A 45 -9.46 11.73 2.81
CA LYS A 45 -10.16 10.82 3.75
C LYS A 45 -9.33 9.59 4.10
N ILE A 46 -8.56 9.06 3.15
CA ILE A 46 -7.63 7.93 3.34
C ILE A 46 -6.52 8.33 4.29
N VAL A 47 -5.84 9.46 4.03
CA VAL A 47 -4.73 9.91 4.87
C VAL A 47 -5.23 10.28 6.27
N ALA A 48 -6.37 10.98 6.38
CA ALA A 48 -6.98 11.32 7.67
C ALA A 48 -7.33 10.10 8.53
N ALA A 49 -7.63 8.94 7.89
CA ALA A 49 -7.93 7.70 8.62
C ALA A 49 -6.71 7.12 9.37
N ALA A 50 -5.50 7.56 9.04
CA ALA A 50 -4.27 7.16 9.71
C ALA A 50 -3.99 7.96 11.00
N ALA A 51 -4.65 9.11 11.21
CA ALA A 51 -4.40 10.01 12.34
C ALA A 51 -2.89 10.27 12.55
N ILE A 52 -2.21 10.70 11.47
CA ILE A 52 -0.78 11.03 11.52
C ILE A 52 -0.55 12.14 12.53
N GLU A 53 0.46 11.98 13.37
CA GLU A 53 0.93 12.98 14.33
C GLU A 53 2.22 13.66 13.83
N THR A 54 2.43 14.91 14.22
CA THR A 54 3.68 15.62 13.92
C THR A 54 4.88 14.81 14.42
N GLY A 55 5.87 14.62 13.55
CA GLY A 55 7.06 13.82 13.85
C GLY A 55 6.94 12.32 13.56
N ASP A 56 5.76 11.78 13.19
CA ASP A 56 5.59 10.38 12.82
C ASP A 56 6.53 9.98 11.67
N THR A 57 6.98 8.74 11.71
CA THR A 57 7.65 8.08 10.58
C THR A 57 6.61 7.32 9.76
N VAL A 58 6.45 7.71 8.50
CA VAL A 58 5.45 7.15 7.58
C VAL A 58 6.12 6.29 6.52
N LEU A 59 5.55 5.12 6.21
CA LEU A 59 5.92 4.26 5.09
C LEU A 59 4.75 4.17 4.10
N ASP A 60 4.97 4.57 2.85
CA ASP A 60 4.02 4.40 1.75
C ASP A 60 4.46 3.23 0.85
N VAL A 61 3.69 2.14 0.86
CA VAL A 61 3.96 0.89 0.14
C VAL A 61 3.21 0.86 -1.18
N GLY A 62 3.93 0.63 -2.28
CA GLY A 62 3.40 0.77 -3.62
C GLY A 62 3.05 2.23 -3.91
N THR A 63 3.98 3.11 -3.54
CA THR A 63 3.78 4.57 -3.53
C THR A 63 3.47 5.15 -4.92
N GLY A 64 3.82 4.44 -6.00
CA GLY A 64 3.71 4.95 -7.35
C GLY A 64 4.48 6.26 -7.54
N THR A 65 3.85 7.23 -8.21
CA THR A 65 4.42 8.57 -8.41
C THR A 65 4.28 9.49 -7.18
N GLY A 66 3.77 8.96 -6.04
CA GLY A 66 3.72 9.66 -4.76
C GLY A 66 2.45 10.50 -4.52
N ILE A 67 1.29 10.04 -5.01
CA ILE A 67 0.03 10.81 -4.92
C ILE A 67 -0.42 11.11 -3.47
N LEU A 68 0.00 10.31 -2.47
CA LEU A 68 -0.29 10.58 -1.05
C LEU A 68 0.68 11.59 -0.43
N ILE A 69 1.88 11.76 -0.99
CA ILE A 69 2.96 12.55 -0.37
C ILE A 69 2.55 13.99 -0.04
N PRO A 70 1.90 14.77 -0.93
CA PRO A 70 1.48 16.13 -0.61
C PRO A 70 0.54 16.18 0.60
N ILE A 71 -0.39 15.22 0.70
CA ILE A 71 -1.39 15.18 1.77
C ILE A 71 -0.72 14.74 3.09
N ILE A 72 0.16 13.73 3.05
CA ILE A 72 0.92 13.27 4.22
C ILE A 72 1.75 14.42 4.81
N ARG A 73 2.36 15.25 3.96
CA ARG A 73 3.19 16.40 4.39
C ARG A 73 2.43 17.46 5.20
N HIS A 74 1.13 17.62 4.97
CA HIS A 74 0.33 18.56 5.78
C HIS A 74 0.26 18.18 7.27
N TYR A 75 0.61 16.94 7.63
CA TYR A 75 0.67 16.46 9.02
C TYR A 75 2.07 16.58 9.64
N GLU A 76 3.04 17.17 8.94
CA GLU A 76 4.41 17.39 9.40
C GLU A 76 5.12 16.13 9.93
N PRO A 77 5.13 15.00 9.15
CA PRO A 77 5.84 13.80 9.56
C PRO A 77 7.35 14.07 9.69
N GLY A 78 8.00 13.40 10.63
CA GLY A 78 9.46 13.46 10.81
C GLY A 78 10.23 12.79 9.69
N CYS A 79 9.65 11.76 9.07
CA CYS A 79 10.25 11.05 7.94
C CYS A 79 9.19 10.37 7.08
N ILE A 80 9.38 10.39 5.75
CA ILE A 80 8.57 9.62 4.79
C ILE A 80 9.48 8.65 4.04
N TYR A 81 9.19 7.36 4.16
CA TYR A 81 9.71 6.31 3.30
C TYR A 81 8.68 5.99 2.22
N ALA A 82 9.12 5.85 0.98
CA ALA A 82 8.30 5.48 -0.17
C ALA A 82 8.90 4.24 -0.85
N CYS A 83 8.13 3.15 -0.89
CA CYS A 83 8.57 1.87 -1.43
C CYS A 83 7.75 1.49 -2.66
N ASP A 84 8.42 1.08 -3.73
CA ASP A 84 7.79 0.55 -4.95
C ASP A 84 8.71 -0.47 -5.63
N LEU A 85 8.14 -1.34 -6.46
CA LEU A 85 8.91 -2.25 -7.32
C LEU A 85 9.44 -1.52 -8.57
N SER A 86 8.70 -0.51 -9.06
CA SER A 86 8.99 0.23 -10.28
C SER A 86 10.01 1.35 -10.03
N GLU A 87 11.14 1.27 -10.70
CA GLU A 87 12.15 2.33 -10.70
C GLU A 87 11.66 3.62 -11.34
N GLU A 88 10.81 3.54 -12.37
CA GLU A 88 10.26 4.71 -13.05
C GLU A 88 9.26 5.47 -12.17
N MET A 89 8.43 4.75 -11.40
CA MET A 89 7.57 5.36 -10.39
C MET A 89 8.38 6.14 -9.37
N LEU A 90 9.42 5.52 -8.80
CA LEU A 90 10.28 6.16 -7.81
C LEU A 90 11.11 7.30 -8.40
N ARG A 91 11.55 7.20 -9.65
CA ARG A 91 12.22 8.30 -10.36
C ARG A 91 11.28 9.50 -10.45
N ARG A 92 10.05 9.29 -10.90
CA ARG A 92 9.02 10.34 -11.01
C ARG A 92 8.69 10.96 -9.66
N LEU A 93 8.58 10.14 -8.62
CA LEU A 93 8.37 10.62 -7.25
C LEU A 93 9.50 11.54 -6.79
N LYS A 94 10.76 11.16 -7.03
CA LYS A 94 11.93 11.98 -6.64
C LYS A 94 11.96 13.33 -7.37
N GLU A 95 11.53 13.37 -8.64
CA GLU A 95 11.44 14.62 -9.40
C GLU A 95 10.41 15.57 -8.81
N ASN A 96 9.29 15.03 -8.32
CA ASN A 96 8.18 15.82 -7.79
C ASN A 96 8.33 16.18 -6.31
N TYR A 97 8.99 15.31 -5.51
CA TYR A 97 8.99 15.43 -4.05
C TYR A 97 10.38 15.20 -3.45
N SER A 98 11.10 16.30 -3.18
CA SER A 98 12.38 16.25 -2.45
C SER A 98 12.19 15.76 -1.01
N GLY A 99 13.22 15.18 -0.39
CA GLY A 99 13.22 14.80 1.03
C GLY A 99 12.46 13.50 1.36
N VAL A 100 11.85 12.82 0.39
CA VAL A 100 11.27 11.48 0.56
C VAL A 100 12.35 10.42 0.37
N LYS A 101 12.44 9.48 1.31
CA LYS A 101 13.39 8.36 1.24
C LYS A 101 12.79 7.23 0.40
N THR A 102 13.23 7.09 -0.84
CA THR A 102 12.71 6.07 -1.76
C THR A 102 13.48 4.76 -1.66
N ILE A 103 12.77 3.63 -1.71
CA ILE A 103 13.35 2.28 -1.64
C ILE A 103 12.72 1.42 -2.74
N GLN A 104 13.54 0.98 -3.72
CA GLN A 104 13.08 0.06 -4.75
C GLN A 104 13.21 -1.38 -4.22
N LYS A 105 12.12 -1.89 -3.63
CA LYS A 105 12.05 -3.25 -3.09
C LYS A 105 10.63 -3.76 -2.97
N ASP A 106 10.50 -5.09 -2.92
CA ASP A 106 9.31 -5.74 -2.40
C ASP A 106 9.18 -5.43 -0.89
N VAL A 107 7.99 -5.08 -0.43
CA VAL A 107 7.71 -4.76 0.98
C VAL A 107 8.09 -5.90 1.92
N ARG A 108 8.04 -7.17 1.46
CA ARG A 108 8.49 -8.34 2.24
C ARG A 108 9.97 -8.32 2.59
N GLU A 109 10.77 -7.62 1.78
CA GLU A 109 12.24 -7.59 1.87
C GLU A 109 12.76 -6.24 2.38
N LEU A 110 11.87 -5.34 2.82
CA LEU A 110 12.30 -4.08 3.42
C LEU A 110 13.06 -4.33 4.73
N ALA A 111 14.27 -3.79 4.80
CA ALA A 111 15.16 -3.93 5.94
C ALA A 111 15.18 -2.67 6.83
N LEU A 112 14.02 -2.01 7.00
CA LEU A 112 13.88 -0.95 8.01
C LEU A 112 13.91 -1.58 9.40
N PRO A 113 14.39 -0.86 10.43
CA PRO A 113 14.49 -1.38 11.79
C PRO A 113 13.13 -1.83 12.34
N ASP A 114 13.16 -2.78 13.27
CA ASP A 114 11.97 -3.20 14.01
C ASP A 114 11.40 -1.99 14.77
N GLU A 115 10.07 -1.92 14.84
CA GLU A 115 9.34 -0.90 15.61
C GLU A 115 9.80 0.54 15.34
N SER A 116 10.12 0.85 14.08
CA SER A 116 10.62 2.18 13.65
C SER A 116 9.59 3.01 12.89
N ILE A 117 8.46 2.43 12.50
CA ILE A 117 7.41 3.06 11.67
C ILE A 117 6.17 3.31 12.52
N ASP A 118 5.60 4.51 12.43
CA ASP A 118 4.36 4.88 13.11
C ASP A 118 3.13 4.60 12.24
N VAL A 119 3.23 4.86 10.93
CA VAL A 119 2.12 4.71 9.98
C VAL A 119 2.57 4.02 8.70
N VAL A 120 1.80 3.03 8.24
CA VAL A 120 1.98 2.39 6.93
C VAL A 120 0.73 2.61 6.07
N PHE A 121 0.92 3.12 4.86
CA PHE A 121 -0.09 3.13 3.81
C PHE A 121 0.16 2.02 2.80
N ILE A 122 -0.91 1.37 2.35
CA ILE A 122 -0.98 0.44 1.21
C ILE A 122 -2.16 0.94 0.36
N ASN A 123 -1.95 2.06 -0.36
CA ASN A 123 -3.00 2.70 -1.14
C ASN A 123 -2.96 2.21 -2.59
N ALA A 124 -4.09 1.73 -3.12
CA ALA A 124 -4.23 1.19 -4.48
C ALA A 124 -3.22 0.09 -4.85
N CYS A 125 -2.60 -0.56 -3.84
CA CYS A 125 -1.50 -1.51 -4.02
C CYS A 125 -1.82 -2.92 -3.48
N TYR A 126 -2.67 -3.06 -2.46
CA TYR A 126 -2.93 -4.34 -1.78
C TYR A 126 -3.27 -5.49 -2.74
N PRO A 127 -4.13 -5.33 -3.78
CA PRO A 127 -4.43 -6.40 -4.75
C PRO A 127 -3.20 -6.89 -5.53
N ASN A 128 -2.20 -6.03 -5.68
CA ASN A 128 -0.97 -6.32 -6.43
C ASN A 128 0.08 -7.10 -5.62
N ILE A 129 0.00 -7.12 -4.29
CA ILE A 129 0.99 -7.80 -3.45
C ILE A 129 0.89 -9.31 -3.65
N ALA A 130 1.91 -9.92 -4.24
CA ALA A 130 1.91 -11.34 -4.58
C ALA A 130 1.92 -12.28 -3.35
N ASP A 131 2.59 -11.86 -2.27
CA ASP A 131 2.63 -12.58 -0.98
C ASP A 131 2.20 -11.66 0.15
N LYS A 132 0.90 -11.63 0.40
CA LYS A 132 0.29 -10.80 1.45
C LYS A 132 0.71 -11.22 2.86
N ALA A 133 0.93 -12.52 3.07
CA ALA A 133 1.35 -13.06 4.36
C ALA A 133 2.75 -12.55 4.73
N GLY A 134 3.70 -12.66 3.80
CA GLY A 134 5.06 -12.13 3.97
C GLY A 134 5.07 -10.61 4.13
N ALA A 135 4.26 -9.89 3.36
CA ALA A 135 4.13 -8.44 3.46
C ALA A 135 3.58 -8.01 4.84
N LEU A 136 2.47 -8.60 5.29
CA LEU A 136 1.87 -8.28 6.60
C LEU A 136 2.80 -8.62 7.76
N LYS A 137 3.54 -9.74 7.66
CA LYS A 137 4.53 -10.13 8.67
C LYS A 137 5.65 -9.07 8.77
N ASN A 138 6.20 -8.63 7.64
CA ASN A 138 7.28 -7.64 7.64
C ASN A 138 6.79 -6.26 8.06
N ILE A 139 5.60 -5.83 7.62
CA ILE A 139 4.97 -4.59 8.06
C ILE A 139 4.73 -4.61 9.57
N SER A 140 4.21 -5.71 10.11
CA SER A 140 4.03 -5.85 11.58
C SER A 140 5.35 -5.74 12.34
N ARG A 141 6.45 -6.29 11.82
CA ARG A 141 7.77 -6.16 12.43
C ARG A 141 8.23 -4.70 12.48
N MET A 142 8.07 -3.98 11.37
CA MET A 142 8.52 -2.58 11.25
C MET A 142 7.65 -1.58 12.01
N LEU A 143 6.35 -1.86 12.16
CA LEU A 143 5.44 -0.97 12.89
C LEU A 143 5.74 -1.01 14.39
N LYS A 144 5.72 0.16 15.02
CA LYS A 144 5.72 0.31 16.49
C LYS A 144 4.48 -0.32 17.11
N PRO A 145 4.49 -0.68 18.42
CA PRO A 145 3.24 -0.88 19.18
C PRO A 145 2.31 0.33 19.00
N ASP A 146 1.02 0.08 18.84
CA ASP A 146 0.00 1.09 18.52
C ASP A 146 0.18 1.78 17.14
N GLY A 147 1.17 1.36 16.34
CA GLY A 147 1.36 1.82 14.97
C GLY A 147 0.17 1.44 14.06
N ARG A 148 -0.07 2.25 13.05
CA ARG A 148 -1.30 2.22 12.23
C ARG A 148 -1.00 1.77 10.80
N MET A 149 -1.85 0.89 10.26
CA MET A 149 -1.79 0.44 8.87
C MET A 149 -3.09 0.75 8.15
N ILE A 150 -3.01 1.38 6.98
CA ILE A 150 -4.14 1.75 6.15
C ILE A 150 -4.05 1.02 4.82
N ILE A 151 -4.98 0.09 4.57
CA ILE A 151 -5.17 -0.53 3.25
C ILE A 151 -6.34 0.20 2.60
N SER A 152 -6.15 0.76 1.39
CA SER A 152 -7.16 1.63 0.79
C SER A 152 -7.15 1.62 -0.73
N HIS A 153 -8.26 2.10 -1.31
CA HIS A 153 -8.37 2.40 -2.73
C HIS A 153 -9.35 3.57 -2.96
N PRO A 154 -8.91 4.67 -3.66
CA PRO A 154 -9.75 5.86 -3.85
C PRO A 154 -10.83 5.71 -4.93
N LEU A 155 -10.89 4.57 -5.62
CA LEU A 155 -11.94 4.21 -6.59
C LEU A 155 -12.74 2.97 -6.18
N GLY A 156 -12.56 2.49 -4.93
CA GLY A 156 -13.28 1.33 -4.40
C GLY A 156 -12.87 -0.01 -5.02
N LYS A 157 -13.59 -1.08 -4.64
CA LYS A 157 -13.30 -2.46 -5.08
C LYS A 157 -13.71 -2.74 -6.53
N ALA A 158 -14.82 -2.17 -6.98
CA ALA A 158 -15.33 -2.40 -8.34
C ALA A 158 -14.33 -1.99 -9.42
N PHE A 159 -13.50 -0.99 -9.14
CA PHE A 159 -12.42 -0.59 -10.04
C PHE A 159 -11.40 -1.72 -10.25
N ILE A 160 -11.04 -2.46 -9.20
CA ILE A 160 -10.11 -3.61 -9.30
C ILE A 160 -10.72 -4.74 -10.13
N GLU A 161 -12.02 -5.01 -9.97
CA GLU A 161 -12.73 -6.00 -10.81
C GLU A 161 -12.65 -5.63 -12.29
N SER A 162 -12.82 -4.34 -12.63
CA SER A 162 -12.72 -3.87 -14.02
C SER A 162 -11.32 -4.04 -14.62
N LEU A 163 -10.27 -3.94 -13.79
CA LEU A 163 -8.90 -4.12 -14.24
C LEU A 163 -8.49 -5.59 -14.42
N ARG A 164 -9.14 -6.53 -13.73
CA ARG A 164 -8.71 -7.93 -13.65
C ARG A 164 -8.61 -8.62 -15.01
N GLN A 165 -9.54 -8.34 -15.93
CA GLN A 165 -9.54 -8.96 -17.26
C GLN A 165 -8.37 -8.52 -18.15
N GLY A 166 -7.85 -7.31 -17.95
CA GLY A 166 -6.76 -6.74 -18.72
C GLY A 166 -5.38 -6.78 -18.05
N ALA A 167 -5.32 -7.20 -16.78
CA ALA A 167 -4.07 -7.23 -16.04
C ALA A 167 -3.16 -8.38 -16.50
N PRO A 168 -1.86 -8.12 -16.77
CA PRO A 168 -0.91 -9.16 -17.19
C PRO A 168 -0.42 -10.06 -16.05
N TYR A 169 -0.93 -9.85 -14.83
CA TYR A 169 -0.61 -10.59 -13.60
C TYR A 169 -1.88 -10.77 -12.76
N PRO A 170 -1.89 -11.72 -11.81
CA PRO A 170 -3.04 -11.92 -10.92
C PRO A 170 -3.29 -10.67 -10.05
N LEU A 171 -4.57 -10.27 -9.98
CA LEU A 171 -5.07 -9.24 -9.05
C LEU A 171 -6.01 -9.90 -8.05
N ASP A 172 -5.69 -9.77 -6.76
CA ASP A 172 -6.55 -10.25 -5.69
C ASP A 172 -7.62 -9.22 -5.32
N ASP A 173 -8.59 -9.65 -4.53
CA ASP A 173 -9.60 -8.76 -3.98
C ASP A 173 -9.11 -8.02 -2.73
N PHE A 174 -9.75 -6.90 -2.42
CA PHE A 174 -9.69 -6.34 -1.09
C PHE A 174 -10.47 -7.22 -0.10
N PRO A 175 -9.99 -7.36 1.16
CA PRO A 175 -10.66 -8.17 2.17
C PRO A 175 -12.10 -7.72 2.44
N LEU A 176 -13.01 -8.66 2.64
CA LEU A 176 -14.32 -8.37 3.19
C LEU A 176 -14.23 -8.10 4.69
N LYS A 177 -15.16 -7.32 5.24
CA LYS A 177 -15.20 -6.99 6.67
C LYS A 177 -15.16 -8.25 7.56
N SER A 178 -15.89 -9.30 7.16
CA SER A 178 -15.94 -10.59 7.85
C SER A 178 -14.59 -11.33 7.89
N GLU A 179 -13.70 -11.06 6.93
CA GLU A 179 -12.43 -11.76 6.77
C GLU A 179 -11.27 -11.06 7.49
N THR A 180 -11.42 -9.75 7.76
CA THR A 180 -10.33 -8.91 8.27
C THR A 180 -9.71 -9.42 9.55
N LYS A 181 -10.52 -9.95 10.50
CA LYS A 181 -10.03 -10.49 11.76
C LYS A 181 -9.14 -11.74 11.54
N LYS A 182 -9.57 -12.63 10.63
CA LYS A 182 -8.81 -13.85 10.29
C LYS A 182 -7.53 -13.50 9.54
N LEU A 183 -7.60 -12.51 8.64
CA LEU A 183 -6.48 -12.07 7.82
C LEU A 183 -5.41 -11.35 8.66
N LEU A 184 -5.80 -10.41 9.49
CA LEU A 184 -4.90 -9.47 10.17
C LEU A 184 -4.52 -9.90 11.59
N GLY A 185 -5.39 -10.67 12.27
CA GLY A 185 -5.17 -11.12 13.64
C GLY A 185 -3.87 -11.88 13.88
N PRO A 186 -3.44 -12.81 12.99
CA PRO A 186 -2.18 -13.54 13.12
C PRO A 186 -0.92 -12.65 13.14
N TYR A 187 -1.01 -11.44 12.59
CA TYR A 187 0.08 -10.46 12.55
C TYR A 187 -0.04 -9.38 13.64
N GLY A 188 -0.91 -9.58 14.63
CA GLY A 188 -1.07 -8.66 15.75
C GLY A 188 -1.93 -7.43 15.46
N PHE A 189 -2.62 -7.35 14.34
CA PHE A 189 -3.45 -6.19 14.00
C PHE A 189 -4.89 -6.31 14.53
N ALA A 190 -5.44 -5.16 14.94
CA ALA A 190 -6.86 -4.99 15.27
C ALA A 190 -7.48 -3.92 14.36
N VAL A 191 -8.57 -4.25 13.68
CA VAL A 191 -9.30 -3.31 12.82
C VAL A 191 -9.98 -2.24 13.66
N LYS A 192 -9.79 -0.97 13.30
CA LYS A 192 -10.38 0.21 13.94
C LYS A 192 -11.43 0.89 13.07
N LYS A 193 -11.23 0.90 11.74
CA LYS A 193 -12.16 1.51 10.79
C LYS A 193 -12.27 0.63 9.55
N PHE A 194 -13.50 0.51 9.04
CA PHE A 194 -13.77 -0.20 7.79
C PHE A 194 -14.80 0.58 6.98
N VAL A 195 -14.43 1.00 5.77
CA VAL A 195 -15.27 1.67 4.78
C VAL A 195 -15.22 0.85 3.50
N ASP A 196 -16.38 0.51 2.97
CA ASP A 196 -16.53 -0.21 1.71
C ASP A 196 -17.70 0.41 0.94
N GLN A 197 -17.38 1.42 0.16
CA GLN A 197 -18.31 2.20 -0.66
C GLN A 197 -17.97 2.02 -2.14
N PRO A 198 -18.88 2.32 -3.07
CA PRO A 198 -18.61 2.14 -4.51
C PRO A 198 -17.30 2.73 -5.00
N GLU A 199 -16.94 3.92 -4.50
CA GLU A 199 -15.74 4.65 -4.92
C GLU A 199 -14.72 4.85 -3.80
N LEU A 200 -14.82 4.13 -2.68
CA LEU A 200 -13.87 4.28 -1.57
C LEU A 200 -13.78 3.00 -0.76
N TYR A 201 -12.56 2.46 -0.66
CA TYR A 201 -12.24 1.40 0.28
C TYR A 201 -11.21 1.89 1.31
N ILE A 202 -11.48 1.69 2.60
CA ILE A 202 -10.53 1.95 3.70
C ILE A 202 -10.66 0.85 4.73
N LEU A 203 -9.54 0.19 5.01
CA LEU A 203 -9.35 -0.72 6.13
C LEU A 203 -8.20 -0.17 6.98
N ALA A 204 -8.54 0.45 8.11
CA ALA A 204 -7.57 0.94 9.06
C ALA A 204 -7.42 -0.03 10.24
N ALA A 205 -6.20 -0.44 10.52
CA ALA A 205 -5.85 -1.35 11.59
C ALA A 205 -4.70 -0.80 12.44
N VAL A 206 -4.65 -1.22 13.70
CA VAL A 206 -3.61 -0.84 14.68
C VAL A 206 -2.88 -2.09 15.11
N LYS A 207 -1.55 -2.03 15.19
CA LYS A 207 -0.72 -3.09 15.79
C LYS A 207 -0.99 -3.12 17.30
N ARG A 208 -1.34 -4.29 17.83
CA ARG A 208 -1.49 -4.49 19.28
C ARG A 208 -0.12 -4.46 19.95
N ARG A 209 -0.14 -4.08 21.22
CA ARG A 209 1.04 -4.20 22.10
C ARG A 209 1.42 -5.63 22.33
#